data_f64b0c68298256c313acd406a9f0e496
#
_entry.id   f64b0c68298256c313acd406a9f0e496
#
_cell.length_a   1.000
_cell.length_b   1.000
_cell.length_c   1.000
_cell.angle_alpha   90.00
_cell.angle_beta   90.00
_cell.angle_gamma   90.00
#
_symmetry.space_group_name_H-M   'P 1'
#
loop_
_entity.id
_entity.type
_entity.pdbx_description
1 polymer ?
#
loop_
_entity_poly.entity_id
_entity_poly.type
_entity_poly.pdbx_seq_one_letter_code
_entity_poly.pdbx_strand_id
1 'polypeptide(L)'
;MLSAIAKTLTQLRKLGLVSLIVLDGGQVSSRKLLREQSWRVQQAIETFGEPGSILLDQCIAEAESQTAQTKGFMPSGVYIQHPHLLLRALRDNAIVVVPPVTMAHNMKSIDVVDADETIIALTKFFCGLQFNASESPVGAPDSSLSPGAKVASVEKVIILDPAGGTPLSDAHDDSCHRYINLDQEFEGIMYGLTHPTGSEARRGKYPENVRQLHARNLDLSKKVLAMLPSTSSAIISTPSAAANKPIQQFTSVTTRNRQNPLIHNLLTDKPVFSSSLPLDRVRSGKKGDMASGETHVATLVKRGMPLTVYPDPTISAWVPPRPGGPRLRLTDTCIDMPRLVNLINDSFNRELDVEHYLERVNENLAGIIIAGEYEGGAILTWEKPFDLDEETAYKTGRLVPYLDKFAVLKSRQGSGGVADVVFNAMVRGCFPEGVCWRSRQDNPVNKWYFERSLGTWKLKDTNWTMFWTTPHLPLSDPKLLDYENVCRYIEPSWADTKPPD
;
A
#
# COMPACT_ATOMS: atom_id res chain seq x y z
N MET A 1 3.59 -2.19 -28.02
CA MET A 1 3.65 -1.94 -26.57
C MET A 1 4.09 -0.52 -26.28
N LEU A 2 5.25 -0.06 -26.76
CA LEU A 2 5.80 1.28 -26.48
C LEU A 2 4.82 2.41 -26.83
N SER A 3 4.19 2.39 -28.01
CA SER A 3 3.18 3.37 -28.41
C SER A 3 1.96 3.40 -27.48
N ALA A 4 1.55 2.24 -26.93
CA ALA A 4 0.44 2.18 -25.98
C ALA A 4 0.82 2.74 -24.60
N ILE A 5 2.08 2.59 -24.15
CA ILE A 5 2.62 3.24 -22.96
C ILE A 5 2.68 4.77 -23.20
N ALA A 6 3.21 5.20 -24.34
CA ALA A 6 3.26 6.63 -24.71
C ALA A 6 1.86 7.27 -24.68
N LYS A 7 0.83 6.55 -25.15
CA LYS A 7 -0.57 6.98 -25.03
C LYS A 7 -0.99 7.14 -23.57
N THR A 8 -0.64 6.19 -22.68
CA THR A 8 -0.93 6.30 -21.25
C THR A 8 -0.26 7.54 -20.65
N LEU A 9 1.04 7.77 -20.94
CA LEU A 9 1.77 8.93 -20.44
C LEU A 9 1.15 10.25 -20.92
N THR A 10 0.72 10.31 -22.18
CA THR A 10 0.01 11.48 -22.72
C THR A 10 -1.34 11.69 -22.02
N GLN A 11 -2.04 10.63 -21.66
CA GLN A 11 -3.27 10.73 -20.87
C GLN A 11 -3.00 11.23 -19.45
N LEU A 12 -1.96 10.75 -18.78
CA LEU A 12 -1.53 11.25 -17.46
C LEU A 12 -1.22 12.74 -17.52
N ARG A 13 -0.53 13.20 -18.56
CA ARG A 13 -0.26 14.62 -18.82
C ARG A 13 -1.53 15.45 -18.96
N LYS A 14 -2.52 14.95 -19.70
CA LYS A 14 -3.84 15.61 -19.82
C LYS A 14 -4.60 15.68 -18.48
N LEU A 15 -4.31 14.78 -17.55
CA LEU A 15 -4.83 14.79 -16.17
C LEU A 15 -4.00 15.67 -15.23
N GLY A 16 -3.02 16.41 -15.74
CA GLY A 16 -2.21 17.36 -14.96
C GLY A 16 -0.91 16.80 -14.40
N LEU A 17 -0.50 15.56 -14.76
CA LEU A 17 0.77 14.97 -14.35
C LEU A 17 1.78 14.94 -15.48
N VAL A 18 2.86 15.68 -15.34
CA VAL A 18 4.00 15.58 -16.25
C VAL A 18 4.86 14.39 -15.86
N SER A 19 5.18 13.55 -16.83
CA SER A 19 6.00 12.36 -16.62
C SER A 19 7.47 12.64 -16.89
N LEU A 20 8.33 12.14 -16.00
CA LEU A 20 9.77 12.05 -16.21
C LEU A 20 10.14 10.57 -16.28
N ILE A 21 10.85 10.16 -17.32
CA ILE A 21 11.15 8.77 -17.64
C ILE A 21 12.63 8.56 -17.49
N VAL A 22 13.03 7.61 -16.62
CA VAL A 22 14.38 7.08 -16.53
C VAL A 22 14.36 5.69 -17.13
N LEU A 23 15.34 5.38 -17.97
CA LEU A 23 15.46 4.07 -18.61
C LEU A 23 16.38 3.19 -17.80
N ASP A 24 15.94 1.99 -17.45
CA ASP A 24 16.81 0.96 -16.90
C ASP A 24 17.34 0.08 -18.04
N GLY A 25 18.64 0.11 -18.22
CA GLY A 25 19.33 -0.71 -19.23
C GLY A 25 19.80 -2.07 -18.71
N GLY A 26 19.57 -2.36 -17.41
CA GLY A 26 20.07 -3.56 -16.75
C GLY A 26 21.61 -3.59 -16.63
N GLN A 27 22.14 -4.69 -16.13
CA GLN A 27 23.58 -4.84 -15.81
C GLN A 27 24.55 -4.77 -17.02
N VAL A 28 24.06 -4.91 -18.23
CA VAL A 28 24.89 -4.98 -19.47
C VAL A 28 24.58 -3.81 -20.42
N SER A 29 24.05 -2.71 -19.92
CA SER A 29 23.68 -1.60 -20.79
C SER A 29 24.90 -0.80 -21.26
N SER A 30 24.97 -0.57 -22.56
CA SER A 30 25.91 0.38 -23.14
C SER A 30 25.23 1.73 -23.37
N ARG A 31 26.01 2.81 -23.31
CA ARG A 31 25.54 4.16 -23.67
C ARG A 31 24.81 4.19 -25.02
N LYS A 32 25.33 3.49 -26.02
CA LYS A 32 24.71 3.43 -27.35
C LYS A 32 23.31 2.86 -27.29
N LEU A 33 23.13 1.78 -26.53
CA LEU A 33 21.83 1.13 -26.36
C LEU A 33 20.85 2.03 -25.62
N LEU A 34 21.28 2.66 -24.53
CA LEU A 34 20.43 3.60 -23.78
C LEU A 34 19.97 4.78 -24.64
N ARG A 35 20.87 5.35 -25.43
CA ARG A 35 20.54 6.43 -26.34
C ARG A 35 19.55 6.00 -27.42
N GLU A 36 19.74 4.82 -28.01
CA GLU A 36 18.80 4.27 -28.99
C GLU A 36 17.42 4.03 -28.39
N GLN A 37 17.34 3.46 -27.18
CA GLN A 37 16.07 3.24 -26.50
C GLN A 37 15.41 4.56 -26.11
N SER A 38 16.17 5.55 -25.64
CA SER A 38 15.65 6.89 -25.33
C SER A 38 15.02 7.53 -26.55
N TRP A 39 15.68 7.45 -27.69
CA TRP A 39 15.16 7.96 -28.96
C TRP A 39 13.87 7.24 -29.39
N ARG A 40 13.80 5.92 -29.24
CA ARG A 40 12.57 5.15 -29.53
C ARG A 40 11.40 5.57 -28.63
N VAL A 41 11.67 5.83 -27.34
CA VAL A 41 10.65 6.32 -26.40
C VAL A 41 10.18 7.71 -26.83
N GLN A 42 11.12 8.61 -27.14
CA GLN A 42 10.82 9.95 -27.62
C GLN A 42 9.94 9.92 -28.86
N GLN A 43 10.33 9.18 -29.90
CA GLN A 43 9.53 9.03 -31.11
C GLN A 43 8.11 8.50 -30.84
N ALA A 44 7.99 7.50 -29.95
CA ALA A 44 6.68 6.97 -29.60
C ALA A 44 5.78 8.01 -28.92
N ILE A 45 6.34 8.92 -28.13
CA ILE A 45 5.58 9.99 -27.48
C ILE A 45 5.17 11.08 -28.48
N GLU A 46 6.06 11.45 -29.37
CA GLU A 46 5.81 12.50 -30.40
C GLU A 46 4.66 12.16 -31.34
N THR A 47 4.37 10.86 -31.55
CA THR A 47 3.20 10.44 -32.33
C THR A 47 1.86 10.91 -31.75
N PHE A 48 1.81 11.35 -30.50
CA PHE A 48 0.59 11.81 -29.82
C PHE A 48 0.48 13.35 -29.73
N GLY A 49 1.31 14.07 -30.46
CA GLY A 49 1.25 15.53 -30.61
C GLY A 49 1.99 16.30 -29.51
N GLU A 50 2.02 17.61 -29.69
CA GLU A 50 2.71 18.53 -28.81
C GLU A 50 2.04 18.69 -27.43
N PRO A 51 2.83 19.07 -26.40
CA PRO A 51 4.22 19.50 -26.42
C PRO A 51 5.27 18.37 -26.53
N GLY A 52 4.93 17.14 -26.89
CA GLY A 52 5.88 16.06 -27.18
C GLY A 52 6.75 15.63 -26.00
N SER A 53 8.00 15.30 -26.28
CA SER A 53 8.99 14.88 -25.29
C SER A 53 10.35 15.57 -25.50
N ILE A 54 11.10 15.72 -24.41
CA ILE A 54 12.45 16.27 -24.41
C ILE A 54 13.42 15.24 -23.86
N LEU A 55 14.49 14.93 -24.61
CA LEU A 55 15.57 14.07 -24.17
C LEU A 55 16.66 14.93 -23.51
N LEU A 56 16.97 14.61 -22.25
CA LEU A 56 18.01 15.28 -21.45
C LEU A 56 19.12 14.27 -21.12
N ASP A 57 20.13 14.18 -21.98
CA ASP A 57 21.26 13.25 -21.85
C ASP A 57 22.47 13.82 -21.09
N GLN A 58 22.41 15.08 -20.62
CA GLN A 58 23.49 15.79 -19.94
C GLN A 58 23.07 16.43 -18.61
N CYS A 59 21.93 16.04 -18.06
CA CYS A 59 21.46 16.67 -16.83
C CYS A 59 22.00 16.03 -15.54
N ILE A 60 22.71 14.90 -15.65
CA ILE A 60 23.19 14.11 -14.52
C ILE A 60 24.72 14.15 -14.48
N ALA A 61 25.29 14.30 -13.30
CA ALA A 61 26.72 14.12 -13.05
C ALA A 61 26.95 13.25 -11.82
N GLU A 62 28.13 12.69 -11.73
CA GLU A 62 28.61 11.93 -10.57
C GLU A 62 29.65 12.77 -9.81
N ALA A 63 29.49 12.86 -8.48
CA ALA A 63 30.45 13.51 -7.63
C ALA A 63 31.71 12.64 -7.49
N GLU A 64 32.89 13.23 -7.66
CA GLU A 64 34.13 12.53 -7.39
C GLU A 64 34.17 12.03 -5.95
N SER A 65 34.51 10.76 -5.78
CA SER A 65 34.82 10.15 -4.50
C SER A 65 36.07 10.82 -3.91
N GLN A 66 35.92 11.94 -3.24
CA GLN A 66 37.03 12.62 -2.59
C GLN A 66 37.53 11.80 -1.40
N THR A 67 38.81 11.50 -1.42
CA THR A 67 39.58 10.96 -0.29
C THR A 67 39.30 11.76 0.97
N ALA A 68 39.11 11.07 2.09
CA ALA A 68 38.58 11.42 3.40
C ALA A 68 39.11 12.69 4.12
N GLN A 69 39.57 13.74 3.45
CA GLN A 69 40.17 14.92 4.06
C GLN A 69 39.36 16.22 4.00
N THR A 70 38.28 16.27 3.25
CA THR A 70 37.40 17.45 3.27
C THR A 70 36.04 17.08 3.87
N LYS A 71 35.89 17.33 5.18
CA LYS A 71 34.63 17.34 5.90
C LYS A 71 33.79 18.56 5.49
N GLY A 72 33.38 18.62 4.22
CA GLY A 72 32.45 19.60 3.71
C GLY A 72 31.23 18.90 3.14
N PHE A 73 30.06 19.52 3.16
CA PHE A 73 28.80 19.05 2.57
C PHE A 73 28.91 18.92 1.03
N MET A 74 29.75 18.00 0.55
CA MET A 74 29.82 17.68 -0.88
C MET A 74 28.77 16.63 -1.21
N PRO A 75 28.05 16.77 -2.34
CA PRO A 75 27.14 15.72 -2.80
C PRO A 75 27.96 14.46 -3.06
N SER A 76 27.58 13.35 -2.45
CA SER A 76 28.12 12.02 -2.75
C SER A 76 27.19 11.32 -3.71
N GLY A 77 27.74 10.66 -4.73
CA GLY A 77 26.99 9.92 -5.72
C GLY A 77 26.44 10.78 -6.86
N VAL A 78 25.35 10.37 -7.45
CA VAL A 78 24.72 11.03 -8.61
C VAL A 78 23.94 12.27 -8.19
N TYR A 79 24.04 13.35 -8.98
CA TYR A 79 23.32 14.60 -8.74
C TYR A 79 22.91 15.28 -10.06
N ILE A 80 21.96 16.23 -9.98
CA ILE A 80 21.49 16.98 -11.15
C ILE A 80 22.41 18.19 -11.38
N GLN A 81 23.12 18.19 -12.51
CA GLN A 81 24.11 19.21 -12.86
C GLN A 81 23.49 20.43 -13.57
N HIS A 82 22.50 20.21 -14.44
CA HIS A 82 21.90 21.29 -15.24
C HIS A 82 20.39 21.44 -14.94
N PRO A 83 20.02 21.92 -13.74
CA PRO A 83 18.63 22.00 -13.30
C PRO A 83 17.75 22.86 -14.21
N HIS A 84 18.30 23.91 -14.81
CA HIS A 84 17.57 24.82 -15.68
C HIS A 84 16.96 24.15 -16.92
N LEU A 85 17.65 23.14 -17.49
CA LEU A 85 17.14 22.37 -18.62
C LEU A 85 15.91 21.54 -18.24
N LEU A 86 15.99 20.88 -17.08
CA LEU A 86 14.89 20.08 -16.54
C LEU A 86 13.69 20.96 -16.20
N LEU A 87 13.93 22.09 -15.52
CA LEU A 87 12.87 23.02 -15.14
C LEU A 87 12.17 23.64 -16.37
N ARG A 88 12.94 23.98 -17.41
CA ARG A 88 12.38 24.48 -18.65
C ARG A 88 11.48 23.44 -19.30
N ALA A 89 11.94 22.20 -19.46
CA ALA A 89 11.15 21.12 -20.02
C ALA A 89 9.83 20.88 -19.25
N LEU A 90 9.86 20.95 -17.92
CA LEU A 90 8.68 20.82 -17.09
C LEU A 90 7.71 22.01 -17.22
N ARG A 91 8.24 23.25 -17.32
CA ARG A 91 7.41 24.46 -17.58
C ARG A 91 6.69 24.37 -18.95
N ASP A 92 7.36 23.81 -19.94
CA ASP A 92 6.80 23.58 -21.27
C ASP A 92 5.81 22.40 -21.29
N ASN A 93 5.54 21.78 -20.13
CA ASN A 93 4.67 20.60 -19.96
C ASN A 93 5.06 19.43 -20.88
N ALA A 94 6.36 19.33 -21.22
CA ALA A 94 6.90 18.24 -22.03
C ALA A 94 7.20 17.00 -21.17
N ILE A 95 7.03 15.81 -21.74
CA ILE A 95 7.46 14.56 -21.10
C ILE A 95 8.98 14.49 -21.22
N VAL A 96 9.65 14.33 -20.08
CA VAL A 96 11.13 14.35 -20.02
C VAL A 96 11.67 12.93 -20.05
N VAL A 97 12.63 12.65 -20.94
CA VAL A 97 13.36 11.37 -20.99
C VAL A 97 14.79 11.59 -20.54
N VAL A 98 15.18 10.92 -19.47
CA VAL A 98 16.51 11.03 -18.84
C VAL A 98 17.19 9.66 -18.91
N PRO A 99 18.16 9.45 -19.83
CA PRO A 99 18.98 8.25 -19.77
C PRO A 99 19.93 8.33 -18.57
N PRO A 100 20.20 7.21 -17.88
CA PRO A 100 21.12 7.16 -16.74
C PRO A 100 22.59 7.19 -17.21
N VAL A 101 23.02 8.34 -17.69
CA VAL A 101 24.35 8.55 -18.25
C VAL A 101 24.95 9.81 -17.65
N THR A 102 26.13 9.71 -17.09
CA THR A 102 26.87 10.84 -16.51
C THR A 102 28.05 11.24 -17.39
N MET A 103 28.38 12.52 -17.38
CA MET A 103 29.68 12.97 -17.86
C MET A 103 30.67 12.92 -16.69
N ALA A 104 31.80 12.26 -16.88
CA ALA A 104 32.88 12.32 -15.92
C ALA A 104 33.37 13.78 -15.78
N HIS A 105 33.77 14.17 -14.58
CA HIS A 105 34.17 15.54 -14.26
C HIS A 105 35.32 16.08 -15.16
N ASN A 106 36.15 15.20 -15.68
CA ASN A 106 37.23 15.54 -16.61
C ASN A 106 36.78 15.65 -18.08
N MET A 107 35.49 15.55 -18.39
CA MET A 107 34.89 15.54 -19.74
C MET A 107 35.46 14.49 -20.71
N LYS A 108 36.22 13.51 -20.20
CA LYS A 108 36.90 12.50 -21.05
C LYS A 108 36.18 11.18 -21.15
N SER A 109 35.34 10.85 -20.19
CA SER A 109 34.54 9.61 -20.23
C SER A 109 33.08 9.93 -19.95
N ILE A 110 32.22 9.14 -20.51
CA ILE A 110 30.78 9.16 -20.23
C ILE A 110 30.43 7.76 -19.76
N ASP A 111 30.00 7.70 -18.52
CA ASP A 111 29.75 6.44 -17.84
C ASP A 111 28.24 6.23 -17.67
N VAL A 112 27.83 4.96 -17.68
CA VAL A 112 26.44 4.56 -17.40
C VAL A 112 26.32 4.37 -15.90
N VAL A 113 25.37 5.06 -15.30
CA VAL A 113 25.03 4.91 -13.88
C VAL A 113 23.79 4.07 -13.69
N ASP A 114 23.56 3.61 -12.47
CA ASP A 114 22.37 2.87 -12.14
C ASP A 114 21.11 3.75 -12.28
N ALA A 115 20.05 3.21 -12.84
CA ALA A 115 18.77 3.88 -12.96
C ALA A 115 18.18 4.26 -11.59
N ASP A 116 18.38 3.41 -10.56
CA ASP A 116 17.93 3.67 -9.20
C ASP A 116 18.62 4.90 -8.60
N GLU A 117 19.94 5.03 -8.80
CA GLU A 117 20.69 6.21 -8.33
C GLU A 117 20.22 7.48 -9.05
N THR A 118 19.93 7.38 -10.34
CA THR A 118 19.35 8.49 -11.12
C THR A 118 18.00 8.92 -10.58
N ILE A 119 17.10 7.97 -10.28
CA ILE A 119 15.78 8.26 -9.70
C ILE A 119 15.90 8.90 -8.32
N ILE A 120 16.82 8.41 -7.49
CA ILE A 120 17.11 8.97 -6.16
C ILE A 120 17.63 10.42 -6.29
N ALA A 121 18.56 10.67 -7.22
CA ALA A 121 19.10 12.02 -7.48
C ALA A 121 18.01 13.00 -7.94
N LEU A 122 17.17 12.59 -8.88
CA LEU A 122 16.02 13.38 -9.34
C LEU A 122 15.05 13.66 -8.20
N THR A 123 14.76 12.66 -7.36
CA THR A 123 13.87 12.84 -6.22
C THR A 123 14.44 13.83 -5.20
N LYS A 124 15.73 13.69 -4.85
CA LYS A 124 16.43 14.65 -3.98
C LYS A 124 16.35 16.07 -4.53
N PHE A 125 16.58 16.24 -5.83
CA PHE A 125 16.48 17.52 -6.49
C PHE A 125 15.09 18.14 -6.37
N PHE A 126 14.03 17.40 -6.72
CA PHE A 126 12.66 17.92 -6.63
C PHE A 126 12.22 18.25 -5.20
N CYS A 127 12.70 17.50 -4.22
CA CYS A 127 12.42 17.75 -2.80
C CYS A 127 13.24 18.88 -2.19
N GLY A 128 14.18 19.47 -2.94
CA GLY A 128 15.09 20.49 -2.41
C GLY A 128 16.17 19.92 -1.49
N LEU A 129 16.42 18.61 -1.54
CA LEU A 129 17.43 17.93 -0.73
C LEU A 129 18.81 17.86 -1.40
N GLN A 130 18.93 18.36 -2.63
CA GLN A 130 20.20 18.48 -3.32
C GLN A 130 20.83 19.82 -2.94
N PHE A 131 21.94 19.78 -2.18
CA PHE A 131 22.73 20.97 -1.87
C PHE A 131 23.74 21.17 -3.01
N ASN A 132 23.61 22.26 -3.76
CA ASN A 132 24.59 22.66 -4.77
C ASN A 132 25.72 23.40 -4.05
N ALA A 133 26.86 22.75 -3.92
CA ALA A 133 28.07 23.37 -3.40
C ALA A 133 28.74 24.33 -4.41
N SER A 134 28.30 24.38 -5.67
CA SER A 134 28.84 25.29 -6.67
C SER A 134 28.07 26.59 -6.65
N GLU A 135 28.77 27.58 -6.17
CA GLU A 135 28.50 29.01 -6.25
C GLU A 135 27.84 29.40 -7.57
N SER A 136 26.83 30.21 -7.45
CA SER A 136 26.34 31.01 -8.57
C SER A 136 27.49 31.79 -9.17
N PRO A 137 27.83 31.63 -10.46
CA PRO A 137 28.72 32.61 -11.09
C PRO A 137 28.06 33.97 -10.95
N VAL A 138 28.78 34.88 -10.37
CA VAL A 138 28.40 36.28 -10.26
C VAL A 138 28.00 36.77 -11.64
N GLY A 139 26.71 36.97 -11.89
CA GLY A 139 26.22 37.49 -13.16
C GLY A 139 25.05 36.76 -13.86
N ALA A 140 24.50 35.69 -13.32
CA ALA A 140 23.30 35.05 -13.90
C ALA A 140 22.02 35.66 -13.30
N PRO A 141 21.14 36.31 -14.09
CA PRO A 141 20.01 37.07 -13.58
C PRO A 141 18.78 36.23 -13.15
N ASP A 142 18.86 34.89 -13.04
CA ASP A 142 17.68 34.08 -12.81
C ASP A 142 17.87 32.81 -11.95
N SER A 143 18.70 32.89 -10.90
CA SER A 143 18.77 31.82 -9.90
C SER A 143 17.80 32.05 -8.74
N SER A 144 16.50 31.99 -9.03
CA SER A 144 15.42 32.18 -8.04
C SER A 144 15.13 30.97 -7.15
N LEU A 145 15.97 29.93 -7.17
CA LEU A 145 15.80 28.78 -6.29
C LEU A 145 16.64 28.98 -5.02
N SER A 146 15.98 29.37 -3.95
CA SER A 146 16.60 29.38 -2.61
C SER A 146 17.06 27.96 -2.27
N PRO A 147 18.27 27.79 -1.68
CA PRO A 147 18.71 26.48 -1.19
C PRO A 147 17.66 25.84 -0.28
N GLY A 148 17.27 24.59 -0.54
CA GLY A 148 16.23 23.89 0.23
C GLY A 148 14.79 24.15 -0.21
N ALA A 149 14.54 24.97 -1.24
CA ALA A 149 13.19 25.17 -1.76
C ALA A 149 12.73 23.92 -2.54
N LYS A 150 11.51 23.48 -2.27
CA LYS A 150 10.85 22.41 -3.04
C LYS A 150 10.63 22.87 -4.47
N VAL A 151 11.21 22.17 -5.42
CA VAL A 151 11.17 22.52 -6.85
C VAL A 151 9.87 22.11 -7.50
N ALA A 152 9.41 20.88 -7.22
CA ALA A 152 8.18 20.34 -7.74
C ALA A 152 7.62 19.28 -6.78
N SER A 153 6.32 18.97 -6.91
CA SER A 153 5.69 17.87 -6.19
C SER A 153 5.82 16.59 -7.00
N VAL A 154 6.40 15.56 -6.39
CA VAL A 154 6.44 14.21 -6.96
C VAL A 154 5.28 13.41 -6.36
N GLU A 155 4.23 13.24 -7.11
CA GLU A 155 3.01 12.55 -6.65
C GLU A 155 3.12 11.03 -6.77
N LYS A 156 3.75 10.54 -7.84
CA LYS A 156 3.81 9.13 -8.16
C LYS A 156 5.19 8.71 -8.64
N VAL A 157 5.64 7.56 -8.16
CA VAL A 157 6.81 6.85 -8.67
C VAL A 157 6.31 5.59 -9.37
N ILE A 158 6.64 5.41 -10.64
CA ILE A 158 6.13 4.30 -11.45
C ILE A 158 7.32 3.43 -11.87
N ILE A 159 7.33 2.19 -11.44
CA ILE A 159 8.33 1.18 -11.80
C ILE A 159 7.68 0.21 -12.77
N LEU A 160 8.13 0.23 -14.01
CA LEU A 160 7.68 -0.70 -15.04
C LEU A 160 8.70 -1.81 -15.25
N ASP A 161 8.42 -2.95 -14.66
CA ASP A 161 9.29 -4.13 -14.65
C ASP A 161 8.57 -5.32 -15.28
N PRO A 162 9.23 -6.09 -16.18
CA PRO A 162 8.64 -7.32 -16.72
C PRO A 162 8.22 -8.34 -15.66
N ALA A 163 8.91 -8.37 -14.50
CA ALA A 163 8.53 -9.22 -13.37
C ALA A 163 7.22 -8.81 -12.70
N GLY A 164 6.78 -7.54 -12.88
CA GLY A 164 5.51 -7.04 -12.35
C GLY A 164 5.52 -6.72 -10.87
N GLY A 165 4.34 -6.79 -10.27
CA GLY A 165 4.15 -6.48 -8.84
C GLY A 165 4.89 -7.44 -7.91
N THR A 166 5.14 -7.00 -6.67
CA THR A 166 5.83 -7.78 -5.64
C THR A 166 5.06 -9.05 -5.29
N PRO A 167 5.65 -10.26 -5.39
CA PRO A 167 4.95 -11.52 -5.18
C PRO A 167 4.56 -11.72 -3.72
N LEU A 168 3.46 -12.45 -3.49
CA LEU A 168 3.05 -12.95 -2.16
C LEU A 168 3.83 -14.23 -1.83
N SER A 169 4.46 -14.28 -0.66
CA SER A 169 5.25 -15.42 -0.21
C SER A 169 4.45 -16.71 -0.09
N ASP A 170 3.19 -16.63 0.37
CA ASP A 170 2.36 -17.79 0.70
C ASP A 170 1.41 -18.24 -0.41
N ALA A 171 1.42 -17.56 -1.56
CA ALA A 171 0.47 -17.86 -2.62
C ALA A 171 0.93 -19.03 -3.50
N HIS A 172 0.04 -20.00 -3.68
CA HIS A 172 0.27 -21.13 -4.59
C HIS A 172 0.27 -20.75 -6.08
N ASP A 173 -0.15 -19.55 -6.43
CA ASP A 173 -0.23 -18.99 -7.79
C ASP A 173 0.52 -17.64 -7.91
N ASP A 174 0.62 -17.10 -9.13
CA ASP A 174 1.36 -15.88 -9.47
C ASP A 174 0.68 -14.60 -8.95
N SER A 175 0.10 -14.64 -7.75
CA SER A 175 -0.52 -13.46 -7.14
C SER A 175 0.53 -12.56 -6.50
N CYS A 176 0.36 -11.23 -6.69
CA CYS A 176 1.20 -10.23 -6.07
C CYS A 176 0.45 -9.46 -4.96
N HIS A 177 1.22 -8.81 -4.10
CA HIS A 177 0.68 -7.83 -3.17
C HIS A 177 -0.05 -6.73 -3.95
N ARG A 178 -1.30 -6.47 -3.62
CA ARG A 178 -2.09 -5.38 -4.24
C ARG A 178 -1.72 -4.03 -3.67
N TYR A 179 -1.37 -4.03 -2.40
CA TYR A 179 -0.98 -2.88 -1.63
C TYR A 179 0.08 -3.30 -0.62
N ILE A 180 1.11 -2.48 -0.47
CA ILE A 180 2.16 -2.64 0.54
C ILE A 180 2.20 -1.37 1.39
N ASN A 181 2.06 -1.53 2.70
CA ASN A 181 2.37 -0.54 3.70
C ASN A 181 3.85 -0.72 4.12
N LEU A 182 4.73 0.18 3.63
CA LEU A 182 6.17 0.04 3.88
C LEU A 182 6.53 0.07 5.36
N ASP A 183 5.85 0.90 6.16
CA ASP A 183 6.14 1.01 7.59
C ASP A 183 5.87 -0.30 8.36
N GLN A 184 5.01 -1.17 7.82
CA GLN A 184 4.62 -2.44 8.46
C GLN A 184 5.20 -3.68 7.79
N GLU A 185 5.15 -3.71 6.45
CA GLU A 185 5.30 -4.96 5.71
C GLU A 185 6.69 -5.09 5.06
N PHE A 186 7.47 -3.99 4.99
CA PHE A 186 8.73 -3.97 4.24
C PHE A 186 9.71 -5.04 4.70
N GLU A 187 10.02 -5.12 6.00
CA GLU A 187 11.04 -6.02 6.53
C GLU A 187 10.63 -7.50 6.34
N GLY A 188 9.35 -7.81 6.56
CA GLY A 188 8.81 -9.16 6.36
C GLY A 188 8.84 -9.60 4.90
N ILE A 189 8.46 -8.71 3.98
CA ILE A 189 8.49 -8.99 2.54
C ILE A 189 9.94 -9.13 2.05
N MET A 190 10.84 -8.23 2.46
CA MET A 190 12.25 -8.30 2.11
C MET A 190 12.91 -9.57 2.62
N TYR A 191 12.59 -9.97 3.86
CA TYR A 191 13.07 -11.24 4.41
C TYR A 191 12.59 -12.44 3.57
N GLY A 192 11.31 -12.50 3.20
CA GLY A 192 10.76 -13.55 2.35
C GLY A 192 11.40 -13.60 0.95
N LEU A 193 11.69 -12.44 0.35
CA LEU A 193 12.35 -12.36 -0.96
C LEU A 193 13.82 -12.82 -0.90
N THR A 194 14.54 -12.55 0.20
CA THR A 194 15.96 -12.86 0.35
C THR A 194 16.19 -14.25 0.96
N HIS A 195 15.27 -14.76 1.79
CA HIS A 195 15.39 -16.04 2.51
C HIS A 195 14.21 -16.96 2.18
N PRO A 196 14.14 -17.55 1.00
CA PRO A 196 13.04 -18.45 0.64
C PRO A 196 13.04 -19.68 1.55
N THR A 197 11.93 -19.91 2.25
CA THR A 197 11.78 -21.03 3.18
C THR A 197 11.44 -22.34 2.43
N GLY A 198 11.95 -23.45 2.92
CA GLY A 198 11.84 -24.86 2.52
C GLY A 198 10.89 -25.32 1.40
N SER A 199 9.63 -24.91 1.39
CA SER A 199 8.66 -25.27 0.34
C SER A 199 8.79 -24.41 -0.92
N GLU A 200 9.21 -23.15 -0.80
CA GLU A 200 9.42 -22.21 -1.89
C GLU A 200 10.73 -22.47 -2.61
N ALA A 201 11.80 -22.74 -1.87
CA ALA A 201 13.09 -23.14 -2.43
C ALA A 201 12.99 -24.45 -3.22
N ARG A 202 12.15 -25.39 -2.80
CA ARG A 202 11.93 -26.67 -3.49
C ARG A 202 11.05 -26.53 -4.75
N ARG A 203 10.17 -25.52 -4.81
CA ARG A 203 9.25 -25.33 -5.95
C ARG A 203 9.83 -24.43 -7.04
N GLY A 204 10.95 -23.72 -6.78
CA GLY A 204 11.63 -22.89 -7.78
C GLY A 204 10.75 -21.85 -8.46
N LYS A 205 9.70 -21.36 -7.78
CA LYS A 205 8.63 -20.54 -8.38
C LYS A 205 9.16 -19.26 -8.99
N TYR A 206 10.12 -18.62 -8.30
CA TYR A 206 10.82 -17.45 -8.81
C TYR A 206 12.34 -17.71 -8.79
N PRO A 207 13.02 -17.62 -9.95
CA PRO A 207 14.47 -17.63 -9.99
C PRO A 207 15.08 -16.56 -9.09
N GLU A 208 16.28 -16.79 -8.59
CA GLU A 208 16.96 -15.86 -7.67
C GLU A 208 17.08 -14.45 -8.25
N ASN A 209 17.43 -14.34 -9.52
CA ASN A 209 17.52 -13.05 -10.22
C ASN A 209 16.19 -12.29 -10.23
N VAL A 210 15.05 -12.99 -10.35
CA VAL A 210 13.70 -12.36 -10.31
C VAL A 210 13.36 -11.91 -8.89
N ARG A 211 13.71 -12.69 -7.86
CA ARG A 211 13.51 -12.28 -6.46
C ARG A 211 14.35 -11.05 -6.11
N GLN A 212 15.62 -11.04 -6.55
CA GLN A 212 16.51 -9.89 -6.37
C GLN A 212 15.96 -8.64 -7.05
N LEU A 213 15.33 -8.77 -8.21
CA LEU A 213 14.69 -7.67 -8.93
C LEU A 213 13.49 -7.12 -8.15
N HIS A 214 12.60 -8.00 -7.62
CA HIS A 214 11.51 -7.55 -6.76
C HIS A 214 12.02 -6.86 -5.47
N ALA A 215 13.07 -7.39 -4.86
CA ALA A 215 13.70 -6.79 -3.68
C ALA A 215 14.27 -5.39 -4.00
N ARG A 216 14.95 -5.23 -5.14
CA ARG A 216 15.47 -3.96 -5.63
C ARG A 216 14.35 -2.94 -5.86
N ASN A 217 13.27 -3.34 -6.55
CA ASN A 217 12.14 -2.47 -6.83
C ASN A 217 11.44 -1.98 -5.54
N LEU A 218 11.32 -2.85 -4.54
CA LEU A 218 10.73 -2.50 -3.25
C LEU A 218 11.66 -1.59 -2.43
N ASP A 219 12.97 -1.85 -2.42
CA ASP A 219 13.97 -1.02 -1.74
C ASP A 219 14.05 0.38 -2.37
N LEU A 220 14.06 0.47 -3.71
CA LEU A 220 13.97 1.76 -4.41
C LEU A 220 12.71 2.52 -4.00
N SER A 221 11.55 1.84 -3.97
CA SER A 221 10.29 2.44 -3.54
C SER A 221 10.39 3.00 -2.11
N LYS A 222 10.99 2.26 -1.17
CA LYS A 222 11.21 2.71 0.22
C LYS A 222 12.10 3.95 0.27
N LYS A 223 13.26 3.91 -0.40
CA LYS A 223 14.22 5.03 -0.42
C LYS A 223 13.60 6.31 -0.98
N VAL A 224 12.87 6.19 -2.08
CA VAL A 224 12.25 7.35 -2.74
C VAL A 224 11.07 7.88 -1.91
N LEU A 225 10.17 7.02 -1.46
CA LEU A 225 9.01 7.45 -0.67
C LEU A 225 9.39 8.01 0.70
N ALA A 226 10.55 7.64 1.26
CA ALA A 226 11.06 8.24 2.50
C ALA A 226 11.38 9.74 2.35
N MET A 227 11.72 10.20 1.15
CA MET A 227 12.02 11.60 0.85
C MET A 227 10.78 12.40 0.43
N LEU A 228 9.70 11.71 0.06
CA LEU A 228 8.47 12.31 -0.47
C LEU A 228 7.41 12.51 0.63
N PRO A 229 6.41 13.36 0.39
CA PRO A 229 5.25 13.47 1.29
C PRO A 229 4.53 12.14 1.46
N SER A 230 3.84 11.96 2.59
CA SER A 230 3.04 10.76 2.87
C SER A 230 1.89 10.52 1.87
N THR A 231 1.50 11.57 1.13
CA THR A 231 0.50 11.50 0.06
C THR A 231 1.03 10.85 -1.21
N SER A 232 2.36 10.84 -1.40
CA SER A 232 2.98 10.21 -2.56
C SER A 232 2.90 8.69 -2.50
N SER A 233 2.91 8.04 -3.64
CA SER A 233 2.88 6.58 -3.73
C SER A 233 3.76 6.07 -4.86
N ALA A 234 4.16 4.80 -4.77
CA ALA A 234 4.82 4.09 -5.86
C ALA A 234 3.90 3.00 -6.42
N ILE A 235 4.04 2.71 -7.72
CA ILE A 235 3.36 1.61 -8.40
C ILE A 235 4.42 0.77 -9.08
N ILE A 236 4.48 -0.50 -8.71
CA ILE A 236 5.30 -1.51 -9.40
C ILE A 236 4.36 -2.31 -10.30
N SER A 237 4.61 -2.31 -11.61
CA SER A 237 3.70 -2.94 -12.58
C SER A 237 4.46 -3.42 -13.81
N THR A 238 3.80 -4.23 -14.64
CA THR A 238 4.36 -4.63 -15.94
C THR A 238 4.17 -3.54 -16.99
N PRO A 239 5.08 -3.45 -17.97
CA PRO A 239 4.90 -2.59 -19.15
C PRO A 239 3.62 -2.92 -19.92
N SER A 240 3.18 -4.18 -19.94
CA SER A 240 1.94 -4.61 -20.58
C SER A 240 0.69 -4.08 -19.89
N ALA A 241 0.67 -4.06 -18.55
CA ALA A 241 -0.44 -3.51 -17.77
C ALA A 241 -0.51 -1.97 -17.85
N ALA A 242 0.66 -1.31 -17.93
CA ALA A 242 0.75 0.14 -18.12
C ALA A 242 0.32 0.59 -19.53
N ALA A 243 0.36 -0.32 -20.52
CA ALA A 243 -0.01 -0.04 -21.88
C ALA A 243 -1.53 0.12 -22.04
N ASN A 244 -1.99 1.24 -22.58
CA ASN A 244 -3.39 1.43 -22.87
C ASN A 244 -3.78 0.66 -24.15
N LYS A 245 -4.29 -0.55 -23.98
CA LYS A 245 -4.78 -1.39 -25.08
C LYS A 245 -6.18 -0.94 -25.50
N PRO A 246 -6.49 -0.88 -26.81
CA PRO A 246 -7.84 -0.60 -27.26
C PRO A 246 -8.79 -1.72 -26.82
N ILE A 247 -9.96 -1.36 -26.32
CA ILE A 247 -11.01 -2.30 -25.92
C ILE A 247 -11.56 -2.95 -27.20
N GLN A 248 -11.25 -4.22 -27.44
CA GLN A 248 -11.70 -4.92 -28.64
C GLN A 248 -13.07 -5.62 -28.50
N GLN A 249 -13.63 -5.74 -27.32
CA GLN A 249 -14.95 -6.41 -27.14
C GLN A 249 -15.75 -5.84 -25.96
N PHE A 250 -16.99 -5.47 -26.20
CA PHE A 250 -18.01 -5.12 -25.22
C PHE A 250 -18.79 -6.37 -24.78
N THR A 251 -18.15 -7.34 -24.11
CA THR A 251 -18.80 -8.60 -23.79
C THR A 251 -19.10 -8.83 -22.32
N SER A 252 -18.77 -7.93 -21.41
CA SER A 252 -19.13 -8.09 -20.01
C SER A 252 -19.47 -6.78 -19.30
N VAL A 253 -20.47 -6.83 -18.44
CA VAL A 253 -20.99 -5.72 -17.63
C VAL A 253 -20.00 -5.25 -16.55
N THR A 254 -18.86 -5.94 -16.36
CA THR A 254 -17.85 -5.61 -15.36
C THR A 254 -16.72 -4.77 -15.91
N THR A 255 -16.82 -3.45 -15.74
CA THR A 255 -15.79 -2.47 -16.13
C THR A 255 -14.47 -2.59 -15.33
N ARG A 256 -14.45 -3.35 -14.24
CA ARG A 256 -13.30 -3.43 -13.31
C ARG A 256 -12.09 -4.21 -13.84
N ASN A 257 -12.29 -5.20 -14.71
CA ASN A 257 -11.22 -6.11 -15.16
C ASN A 257 -10.25 -5.55 -16.21
N ARG A 258 -10.45 -4.31 -16.68
CA ARG A 258 -9.67 -3.72 -17.78
C ARG A 258 -9.15 -2.31 -17.49
N GLN A 259 -9.08 -1.93 -16.22
CA GLN A 259 -8.57 -0.60 -15.86
C GLN A 259 -7.04 -0.61 -15.91
N ASN A 260 -6.47 0.40 -16.59
CA ASN A 260 -5.05 0.68 -16.53
C ASN A 260 -4.69 1.04 -15.07
N PRO A 261 -3.79 0.29 -14.40
CA PRO A 261 -3.48 0.50 -13.00
C PRO A 261 -2.89 1.88 -12.70
N LEU A 262 -2.17 2.47 -13.64
CA LEU A 262 -1.58 3.80 -13.47
C LEU A 262 -2.68 4.88 -13.46
N ILE A 263 -3.59 4.83 -14.43
CA ILE A 263 -4.70 5.80 -14.51
C ILE A 263 -5.66 5.61 -13.34
N HIS A 264 -5.99 4.37 -12.99
CA HIS A 264 -6.85 4.09 -11.85
C HIS A 264 -6.28 4.63 -10.54
N ASN A 265 -5.01 4.34 -10.27
CA ASN A 265 -4.35 4.82 -9.07
C ASN A 265 -4.25 6.35 -9.04
N LEU A 266 -3.96 7.00 -10.18
CA LEU A 266 -3.95 8.45 -10.26
C LEU A 266 -5.29 9.06 -9.84
N LEU A 267 -6.39 8.52 -10.35
CA LEU A 267 -7.74 9.05 -10.12
C LEU A 267 -8.30 8.75 -8.73
N THR A 268 -7.89 7.63 -8.13
CA THR A 268 -8.51 7.12 -6.90
C THR A 268 -7.55 7.04 -5.70
N ASP A 269 -6.25 7.14 -5.95
CA ASP A 269 -5.17 6.89 -4.98
C ASP A 269 -5.29 5.53 -4.27
N LYS A 270 -5.88 4.55 -4.95
CA LYS A 270 -6.14 3.19 -4.46
C LYS A 270 -5.62 2.15 -5.46
N PRO A 271 -5.31 0.93 -5.00
CA PRO A 271 -5.05 -0.19 -5.89
C PRO A 271 -6.33 -0.53 -6.68
N VAL A 272 -6.20 -1.14 -7.84
CA VAL A 272 -7.36 -1.56 -8.68
C VAL A 272 -8.31 -2.47 -7.91
N PHE A 273 -7.75 -3.33 -7.07
CA PHE A 273 -8.51 -4.16 -6.12
C PHE A 273 -8.03 -3.86 -4.70
N SER A 274 -8.96 -3.65 -3.77
CA SER A 274 -8.60 -3.46 -2.36
C SER A 274 -7.83 -4.66 -1.81
N SER A 275 -6.81 -4.38 -0.99
CA SER A 275 -5.98 -5.41 -0.35
C SER A 275 -6.76 -6.25 0.65
N SER A 276 -7.84 -5.73 1.21
CA SER A 276 -8.68 -6.39 2.19
C SER A 276 -9.77 -7.31 1.61
N LEU A 277 -9.88 -7.39 0.27
CA LEU A 277 -10.81 -8.33 -0.38
C LEU A 277 -10.29 -9.77 -0.28
N PRO A 278 -11.14 -10.76 0.05
CA PRO A 278 -10.78 -12.17 0.01
C PRO A 278 -10.30 -12.61 -1.37
N LEU A 279 -9.22 -13.39 -1.42
CA LEU A 279 -8.63 -13.87 -2.68
C LEU A 279 -9.63 -14.66 -3.53
N ASP A 280 -10.46 -15.49 -2.90
CA ASP A 280 -11.43 -16.35 -3.59
C ASP A 280 -12.54 -15.56 -4.31
N ARG A 281 -12.96 -14.41 -3.77
CA ARG A 281 -13.94 -13.54 -4.43
C ARG A 281 -13.38 -12.83 -5.66
N VAL A 282 -12.09 -12.56 -5.66
CA VAL A 282 -11.42 -11.96 -6.82
C VAL A 282 -11.25 -13.01 -7.93
N ARG A 283 -11.05 -14.28 -7.55
CA ARG A 283 -10.94 -15.41 -8.48
C ARG A 283 -12.29 -15.85 -9.07
N SER A 284 -13.35 -15.85 -8.27
CA SER A 284 -14.67 -16.33 -8.70
C SER A 284 -15.33 -15.45 -9.77
N GLY A 285 -14.96 -14.19 -9.87
CA GLY A 285 -15.36 -13.31 -11.00
C GLY A 285 -14.83 -13.75 -12.37
N LYS A 286 -13.97 -14.79 -12.42
CA LYS A 286 -13.24 -15.24 -13.63
C LYS A 286 -13.71 -16.54 -14.25
N LYS A 287 -14.69 -17.27 -13.68
CA LYS A 287 -15.14 -18.54 -14.26
C LYS A 287 -15.73 -18.43 -15.67
N GLY A 288 -15.90 -17.22 -16.21
CA GLY A 288 -16.40 -16.97 -17.58
C GLY A 288 -15.39 -16.44 -18.59
N ASP A 289 -14.18 -16.03 -18.18
CA ASP A 289 -13.24 -15.31 -19.10
C ASP A 289 -11.81 -15.87 -18.97
N MET A 290 -11.63 -17.15 -19.31
CA MET A 290 -10.32 -17.86 -19.24
C MET A 290 -9.31 -17.42 -20.30
N ALA A 291 -9.42 -16.21 -20.88
CA ALA A 291 -8.55 -15.79 -21.99
C ALA A 291 -7.45 -14.79 -21.62
N SER A 292 -7.34 -14.31 -20.38
CA SER A 292 -6.23 -13.40 -20.02
C SER A 292 -5.69 -13.61 -18.60
N GLY A 293 -4.54 -14.25 -18.51
CA GLY A 293 -3.75 -14.44 -17.27
C GLY A 293 -3.18 -13.14 -16.66
N GLU A 294 -3.79 -11.97 -16.90
CA GLU A 294 -3.22 -10.64 -16.58
C GLU A 294 -3.77 -10.01 -15.27
N THR A 295 -4.21 -10.79 -14.29
CA THR A 295 -5.08 -10.21 -13.24
C THR A 295 -4.40 -9.60 -12.03
N HIS A 296 -3.11 -9.79 -11.81
CA HIS A 296 -2.42 -9.31 -10.60
C HIS A 296 -1.00 -8.84 -10.88
N VAL A 297 -0.88 -7.87 -11.78
CA VAL A 297 0.43 -7.40 -12.28
C VAL A 297 0.89 -6.08 -11.69
N ALA A 298 0.15 -5.52 -10.74
CA ALA A 298 0.50 -4.23 -10.14
C ALA A 298 0.40 -4.24 -8.61
N THR A 299 1.43 -3.72 -7.96
CA THR A 299 1.50 -3.44 -6.53
C THR A 299 1.52 -1.94 -6.31
N LEU A 300 0.55 -1.41 -5.55
CA LEU A 300 0.60 -0.06 -5.02
C LEU A 300 1.41 -0.06 -3.73
N VAL A 301 2.43 0.78 -3.66
CA VAL A 301 3.29 0.93 -2.49
C VAL A 301 3.12 2.33 -1.91
N LYS A 302 2.88 2.43 -0.61
CA LYS A 302 2.86 3.69 0.12
C LYS A 302 3.80 3.62 1.31
N ARG A 303 4.32 4.78 1.74
CA ARG A 303 5.00 4.87 3.03
C ARG A 303 4.15 4.26 4.12
N GLY A 304 2.83 4.54 4.04
CA GLY A 304 1.84 3.93 4.88
C GLY A 304 1.58 4.68 6.16
N MET A 305 0.96 3.98 7.08
CA MET A 305 0.58 4.47 8.39
C MET A 305 1.10 3.47 9.41
N PRO A 306 1.81 3.93 10.46
CA PRO A 306 2.24 3.03 11.51
C PRO A 306 1.02 2.34 12.13
N LEU A 307 1.18 1.06 12.39
CA LEU A 307 0.15 0.25 13.02
C LEU A 307 0.68 -0.29 14.34
N THR A 308 -0.01 -0.02 15.40
CA THR A 308 0.30 -0.55 16.73
C THR A 308 -0.70 -1.62 17.09
N VAL A 309 -0.24 -2.80 17.44
CA VAL A 309 -1.08 -3.95 17.80
C VAL A 309 -0.69 -4.44 19.18
N TYR A 310 -1.63 -4.50 20.07
CA TYR A 310 -1.42 -4.98 21.45
C TYR A 310 -2.38 -6.15 21.73
N PRO A 311 -1.88 -7.31 22.21
CA PRO A 311 -0.46 -7.74 22.16
C PRO A 311 0.05 -7.88 20.72
N ASP A 312 1.37 -7.75 20.52
CA ASP A 312 1.97 -7.98 19.20
C ASP A 312 1.79 -9.45 18.80
N PRO A 313 1.05 -9.75 17.71
CA PRO A 313 0.77 -11.13 17.31
C PRO A 313 2.00 -11.91 16.85
N THR A 314 3.09 -11.22 16.51
CA THR A 314 4.38 -11.86 16.15
C THR A 314 5.12 -12.39 17.36
N ILE A 315 4.88 -11.81 18.54
CA ILE A 315 5.46 -12.19 19.82
C ILE A 315 4.52 -13.12 20.60
N SER A 316 3.22 -12.79 20.60
CA SER A 316 2.19 -13.52 21.34
C SER A 316 0.95 -13.71 20.48
N ALA A 317 0.75 -14.91 19.97
CA ALA A 317 -0.43 -15.23 19.17
C ALA A 317 -1.73 -14.96 19.98
N TRP A 318 -2.75 -14.44 19.29
CA TRP A 318 -4.05 -14.17 19.89
C TRP A 318 -4.87 -15.47 20.01
N VAL A 319 -4.61 -16.18 21.09
CA VAL A 319 -5.30 -17.44 21.40
C VAL A 319 -6.30 -17.23 22.54
N PRO A 320 -7.34 -18.09 22.68
CA PRO A 320 -8.26 -18.03 23.82
C PRO A 320 -7.52 -17.98 25.15
N PRO A 321 -7.76 -16.97 26.00
CA PRO A 321 -7.05 -16.83 27.26
C PRO A 321 -7.53 -17.87 28.27
N ARG A 322 -6.61 -18.34 29.12
CA ARG A 322 -6.98 -19.22 30.24
C ARG A 322 -7.87 -18.46 31.22
N PRO A 323 -8.92 -19.05 31.78
CA PRO A 323 -9.71 -18.45 32.83
C PRO A 323 -8.85 -17.98 34.00
N GLY A 324 -9.06 -16.72 34.45
CA GLY A 324 -8.27 -16.09 35.51
C GLY A 324 -6.81 -15.77 35.18
N GLY A 325 -6.36 -15.99 33.94
CA GLY A 325 -5.02 -15.62 33.48
C GLY A 325 -4.85 -14.10 33.27
N PRO A 326 -3.59 -13.61 33.17
CA PRO A 326 -3.32 -12.20 32.90
C PRO A 326 -3.84 -11.83 31.51
N ARG A 327 -4.49 -10.66 31.41
CA ARG A 327 -5.06 -10.13 30.16
C ARG A 327 -4.68 -8.66 30.00
N LEU A 328 -4.55 -8.24 28.75
CA LEU A 328 -4.51 -6.82 28.41
C LEU A 328 -5.83 -6.15 28.83
N ARG A 329 -5.74 -4.94 29.32
CA ARG A 329 -6.91 -4.11 29.63
C ARG A 329 -6.84 -2.81 28.86
N LEU A 330 -7.97 -2.26 28.47
CA LEU A 330 -8.03 -0.95 27.81
C LEU A 330 -7.49 0.19 28.70
N THR A 331 -7.41 -0.05 30.01
CA THR A 331 -6.86 0.87 31.00
C THR A 331 -5.34 0.78 31.18
N ASP A 332 -4.67 -0.14 30.47
CA ASP A 332 -3.22 -0.28 30.55
C ASP A 332 -2.52 0.94 29.91
N THR A 333 -1.33 1.25 30.43
CA THR A 333 -0.58 2.47 30.05
C THR A 333 -0.16 2.54 28.57
N CYS A 334 -0.20 1.42 27.87
CA CYS A 334 0.08 1.37 26.43
C CYS A 334 -1.09 1.90 25.56
N ILE A 335 -2.26 2.16 26.17
CA ILE A 335 -3.47 2.61 25.49
C ILE A 335 -3.83 4.02 25.94
N ASP A 336 -3.95 4.96 25.03
CA ASP A 336 -4.45 6.31 25.28
C ASP A 336 -5.99 6.30 25.24
N MET A 337 -6.60 6.11 26.40
CA MET A 337 -8.07 6.02 26.53
C MET A 337 -8.80 7.27 26.02
N PRO A 338 -8.40 8.51 26.32
CA PRO A 338 -9.01 9.70 25.77
C PRO A 338 -9.07 9.70 24.24
N ARG A 339 -7.97 9.36 23.56
CA ARG A 339 -7.93 9.27 22.10
C ARG A 339 -8.79 8.13 21.57
N LEU A 340 -8.79 6.97 22.24
CA LEU A 340 -9.62 5.83 21.87
C LEU A 340 -11.11 6.16 21.95
N VAL A 341 -11.56 6.78 23.05
CA VAL A 341 -12.95 7.21 23.22
C VAL A 341 -13.35 8.24 22.16
N ASN A 342 -12.46 9.21 21.87
CA ASN A 342 -12.70 10.19 20.82
C ASN A 342 -12.85 9.51 19.44
N LEU A 343 -11.99 8.55 19.11
CA LEU A 343 -12.08 7.78 17.87
C LEU A 343 -13.42 7.06 17.74
N ILE A 344 -13.87 6.40 18.82
CA ILE A 344 -15.13 5.66 18.83
C ILE A 344 -16.31 6.64 18.68
N ASN A 345 -16.35 7.70 19.49
CA ASN A 345 -17.43 8.67 19.47
C ASN A 345 -17.56 9.37 18.10
N ASP A 346 -16.42 9.78 17.51
CA ASP A 346 -16.41 10.39 16.19
C ASP A 346 -16.88 9.41 15.11
N SER A 347 -16.33 8.20 15.10
CA SER A 347 -16.63 7.20 14.07
C SER A 347 -18.10 6.79 14.05
N PHE A 348 -18.68 6.54 15.22
CA PHE A 348 -20.07 6.07 15.36
C PHE A 348 -21.09 7.20 15.47
N ASN A 349 -20.64 8.43 15.68
CA ASN A 349 -21.50 9.60 15.95
C ASN A 349 -22.43 9.36 17.15
N ARG A 350 -21.91 8.69 18.17
CA ARG A 350 -22.57 8.33 19.43
C ARG A 350 -21.60 8.54 20.59
N GLU A 351 -22.11 8.72 21.78
CA GLU A 351 -21.35 8.83 23.00
C GLU A 351 -21.19 7.45 23.66
N LEU A 352 -19.95 7.03 23.92
CA LEU A 352 -19.65 5.76 24.57
C LEU A 352 -19.88 5.88 26.08
N ASP A 353 -20.62 4.95 26.66
CA ASP A 353 -20.62 4.73 28.11
C ASP A 353 -19.33 4.02 28.49
N VAL A 354 -18.36 4.81 28.90
CA VAL A 354 -16.97 4.32 29.14
C VAL A 354 -16.92 3.33 30.28
N GLU A 355 -17.65 3.58 31.38
CA GLU A 355 -17.64 2.74 32.56
C GLU A 355 -18.22 1.35 32.25
N HIS A 356 -19.43 1.31 31.73
CA HIS A 356 -20.07 0.07 31.30
C HIS A 356 -19.26 -0.67 30.21
N TYR A 357 -18.64 0.08 29.30
CA TYR A 357 -17.81 -0.50 28.24
C TYR A 357 -16.57 -1.18 28.79
N LEU A 358 -15.87 -0.53 29.72
CA LEU A 358 -14.67 -1.08 30.34
C LEU A 358 -14.98 -2.31 31.20
N GLU A 359 -16.07 -2.31 31.95
CA GLU A 359 -16.51 -3.47 32.72
C GLU A 359 -16.72 -4.69 31.83
N ARG A 360 -17.40 -4.52 30.70
CA ARG A 360 -17.68 -5.62 29.78
C ARG A 360 -16.44 -6.09 29.00
N VAL A 361 -15.63 -5.17 28.49
CA VAL A 361 -14.57 -5.49 27.52
C VAL A 361 -13.29 -5.91 28.19
N ASN A 362 -12.89 -5.33 29.33
CA ASN A 362 -11.61 -5.63 29.97
C ASN A 362 -11.47 -7.11 30.39
N GLU A 363 -12.57 -7.78 30.68
CA GLU A 363 -12.53 -9.21 31.06
C GLU A 363 -12.41 -10.12 29.82
N ASN A 364 -12.82 -9.65 28.65
CA ASN A 364 -12.88 -10.43 27.41
C ASN A 364 -11.86 -9.95 26.37
N LEU A 365 -11.05 -8.94 26.65
CA LEU A 365 -10.18 -8.31 25.67
C LEU A 365 -9.16 -9.30 25.10
N ALA A 366 -9.19 -9.50 23.80
CA ALA A 366 -8.18 -10.21 23.04
C ALA A 366 -7.02 -9.30 22.68
N GLY A 367 -7.36 -8.07 22.25
CA GLY A 367 -6.37 -7.07 21.90
C GLY A 367 -6.96 -5.87 21.17
N ILE A 368 -6.08 -4.93 20.84
CA ILE A 368 -6.42 -3.69 20.14
C ILE A 368 -5.46 -3.46 18.97
N ILE A 369 -6.00 -2.97 17.87
CA ILE A 369 -5.27 -2.52 16.69
C ILE A 369 -5.47 -1.01 16.57
N ILE A 370 -4.39 -0.24 16.49
CA ILE A 370 -4.41 1.22 16.38
C ILE A 370 -3.63 1.63 15.14
N ALA A 371 -4.25 2.38 14.26
CA ALA A 371 -3.62 2.94 13.06
C ALA A 371 -3.31 4.43 13.26
N GLY A 372 -2.05 4.80 13.00
CA GLY A 372 -1.54 6.15 13.18
C GLY A 372 -1.71 6.64 14.62
N GLU A 373 -2.01 7.90 14.77
CA GLU A 373 -2.29 8.54 16.05
C GLU A 373 -3.78 8.43 16.44
N TYR A 374 -4.33 7.19 16.46
CA TYR A 374 -5.75 6.88 16.64
C TYR A 374 -6.63 7.40 15.48
N GLU A 375 -6.11 7.33 14.23
CA GLU A 375 -6.91 7.68 13.05
C GLU A 375 -7.90 6.58 12.67
N GLY A 376 -7.64 5.37 13.10
CA GLY A 376 -8.50 4.20 13.02
C GLY A 376 -8.06 3.13 13.99
N GLY A 377 -8.94 2.16 14.24
CA GLY A 377 -8.61 1.05 15.12
C GLY A 377 -9.70 -0.01 15.20
N ALA A 378 -9.35 -1.12 15.82
CA ALA A 378 -10.25 -2.22 16.10
C ALA A 378 -10.01 -2.73 17.53
N ILE A 379 -11.10 -3.00 18.25
CA ILE A 379 -11.09 -3.64 19.56
C ILE A 379 -11.68 -5.03 19.39
N LEU A 380 -10.95 -6.04 19.82
CA LEU A 380 -11.30 -7.43 19.62
C LEU A 380 -11.33 -8.16 20.96
N THR A 381 -12.30 -9.06 21.08
CA THR A 381 -12.59 -9.79 22.32
C THR A 381 -12.69 -11.31 22.04
N TRP A 382 -12.52 -12.08 23.09
CA TRP A 382 -12.91 -13.47 23.15
C TRP A 382 -14.23 -13.59 23.91
N GLU A 383 -15.31 -13.81 23.19
CA GLU A 383 -16.65 -13.88 23.79
C GLU A 383 -17.07 -15.34 24.00
N LYS A 384 -17.75 -15.58 25.12
CA LYS A 384 -18.38 -16.86 25.35
C LYS A 384 -19.84 -16.86 24.90
N PRO A 385 -20.39 -17.98 24.40
CA PRO A 385 -21.84 -18.10 24.24
C PRO A 385 -22.57 -17.83 25.55
N PHE A 386 -23.73 -17.18 25.46
CA PHE A 386 -24.51 -16.73 26.64
C PHE A 386 -24.90 -17.86 27.62
N ASP A 387 -25.11 -19.05 27.08
CA ASP A 387 -25.49 -20.26 27.82
C ASP A 387 -24.33 -20.97 28.50
N LEU A 388 -23.09 -20.52 28.36
CA LEU A 388 -21.91 -21.15 28.92
C LEU A 388 -21.18 -20.23 29.92
N ASP A 389 -20.57 -20.86 30.92
CA ASP A 389 -19.56 -20.20 31.75
C ASP A 389 -18.20 -20.16 31.02
N GLU A 390 -17.29 -19.32 31.48
CA GLU A 390 -15.99 -19.10 30.84
C GLU A 390 -15.13 -20.38 30.83
N GLU A 391 -15.13 -21.13 31.92
CA GLU A 391 -14.30 -22.33 32.07
C GLU A 391 -14.74 -23.44 31.12
N THR A 392 -16.06 -23.63 30.99
CA THR A 392 -16.63 -24.59 30.05
C THR A 392 -16.39 -24.17 28.62
N ALA A 393 -16.59 -22.88 28.27
CA ALA A 393 -16.35 -22.37 26.94
C ALA A 393 -14.87 -22.52 26.54
N TYR A 394 -13.94 -22.27 27.47
CA TYR A 394 -12.50 -22.47 27.24
C TYR A 394 -12.16 -23.94 27.03
N LYS A 395 -12.61 -24.85 27.93
CA LYS A 395 -12.32 -26.30 27.87
C LYS A 395 -12.88 -26.96 26.60
N THR A 396 -14.01 -26.49 26.14
CA THR A 396 -14.68 -27.03 24.94
C THR A 396 -14.26 -26.32 23.64
N GLY A 397 -13.40 -25.30 23.71
CA GLY A 397 -12.93 -24.53 22.54
C GLY A 397 -14.04 -23.69 21.88
N ARG A 398 -15.09 -23.29 22.63
CA ARG A 398 -16.25 -22.53 22.13
C ARG A 398 -16.16 -21.04 22.37
N LEU A 399 -14.98 -20.52 22.78
CA LEU A 399 -14.74 -19.07 22.81
C LEU A 399 -14.70 -18.51 21.39
N VAL A 400 -15.43 -17.43 21.18
CA VAL A 400 -15.67 -16.80 19.88
C VAL A 400 -14.76 -15.59 19.71
N PRO A 401 -13.91 -15.54 18.67
CA PRO A 401 -13.17 -14.33 18.33
C PRO A 401 -14.13 -13.29 17.73
N TYR A 402 -14.28 -12.18 18.42
CA TYR A 402 -15.28 -11.18 18.09
C TYR A 402 -14.66 -9.79 17.88
N LEU A 403 -15.08 -9.11 16.80
CA LEU A 403 -14.74 -7.71 16.55
C LEU A 403 -15.80 -6.83 17.21
N ASP A 404 -15.44 -6.26 18.36
CA ASP A 404 -16.39 -5.44 19.15
C ASP A 404 -16.55 -4.04 18.57
N LYS A 405 -15.46 -3.35 18.27
CA LYS A 405 -15.47 -2.03 17.65
C LYS A 405 -14.51 -1.97 16.48
N PHE A 406 -14.97 -1.41 15.37
CA PHE A 406 -14.17 -1.06 14.23
C PHE A 406 -14.43 0.42 13.91
N ALA A 407 -13.47 1.27 14.17
CA ALA A 407 -13.63 2.71 14.13
C ALA A 407 -12.61 3.36 13.19
N VAL A 408 -13.02 4.37 12.43
CA VAL A 408 -12.16 5.22 11.61
C VAL A 408 -12.67 6.65 11.73
N LEU A 409 -11.79 7.61 12.06
CA LEU A 409 -12.17 9.03 12.15
C LEU A 409 -12.86 9.48 10.88
N LYS A 410 -13.92 10.25 11.00
CA LYS A 410 -14.71 10.78 9.86
C LYS A 410 -13.85 11.50 8.85
N SER A 411 -12.84 12.25 9.30
CA SER A 411 -11.86 12.93 8.44
C SER A 411 -10.99 11.98 7.63
N ARG A 412 -10.89 10.72 8.02
CA ARG A 412 -10.08 9.67 7.38
C ARG A 412 -10.92 8.62 6.64
N GLN A 413 -12.23 8.66 6.76
CA GLN A 413 -13.13 7.76 6.04
C GLN A 413 -13.03 7.98 4.53
N GLY A 414 -12.91 6.88 3.79
CA GLY A 414 -12.79 6.91 2.32
C GLY A 414 -11.43 7.32 1.77
N SER A 415 -10.55 7.89 2.58
CA SER A 415 -9.19 8.29 2.20
C SER A 415 -8.12 7.39 2.87
N GLY A 416 -6.96 7.27 2.24
CA GLY A 416 -5.76 6.69 2.86
C GLY A 416 -5.76 5.19 3.16
N GLY A 417 -6.87 4.46 2.96
CA GLY A 417 -6.91 3.01 3.18
C GLY A 417 -6.83 2.58 4.65
N VAL A 418 -7.07 3.48 5.63
CA VAL A 418 -7.01 3.20 7.07
C VAL A 418 -7.83 1.96 7.44
N ALA A 419 -9.09 1.90 6.97
CA ALA A 419 -9.95 0.75 7.21
C ALA A 419 -9.37 -0.55 6.65
N ASP A 420 -8.78 -0.51 5.44
CA ASP A 420 -8.18 -1.70 4.81
C ASP A 420 -6.93 -2.16 5.56
N VAL A 421 -6.12 -1.23 6.09
CA VAL A 421 -4.91 -1.54 6.88
C VAL A 421 -5.29 -2.22 8.19
N VAL A 422 -6.22 -1.65 8.95
CA VAL A 422 -6.71 -2.22 10.23
C VAL A 422 -7.36 -3.60 10.00
N PHE A 423 -8.20 -3.72 8.97
CA PHE A 423 -8.89 -4.97 8.66
C PHE A 423 -7.90 -6.07 8.23
N ASN A 424 -6.89 -5.74 7.42
CA ASN A 424 -5.85 -6.70 7.03
C ASN A 424 -5.05 -7.19 8.25
N ALA A 425 -4.67 -6.30 9.16
CA ALA A 425 -3.98 -6.68 10.39
C ALA A 425 -4.83 -7.63 11.24
N MET A 426 -6.13 -7.34 11.38
CA MET A 426 -7.06 -8.20 12.08
C MET A 426 -7.13 -9.60 11.48
N VAL A 427 -7.37 -9.69 10.18
CA VAL A 427 -7.67 -10.98 9.51
C VAL A 427 -6.40 -11.79 9.23
N ARG A 428 -5.27 -11.15 8.93
CA ARG A 428 -4.05 -11.86 8.58
C ARG A 428 -3.10 -12.06 9.75
N GLY A 429 -3.03 -11.08 10.67
CA GLY A 429 -2.11 -11.09 11.80
C GLY A 429 -2.74 -11.61 13.09
N CYS A 430 -3.88 -11.06 13.47
CA CYS A 430 -4.48 -11.33 14.79
C CYS A 430 -5.37 -12.57 14.81
N PHE A 431 -6.27 -12.71 13.83
CA PHE A 431 -7.23 -13.81 13.76
C PHE A 431 -7.23 -14.50 12.37
N PRO A 432 -6.15 -15.17 11.99
CA PRO A 432 -6.06 -15.86 10.69
C PRO A 432 -7.09 -16.98 10.51
N GLU A 433 -7.53 -17.61 11.61
CA GLU A 433 -8.56 -18.66 11.63
C GLU A 433 -9.98 -18.08 11.48
N GLY A 434 -10.14 -16.75 11.53
CA GLY A 434 -11.39 -16.06 11.35
C GLY A 434 -11.88 -15.34 12.60
N VAL A 435 -12.73 -14.36 12.36
CA VAL A 435 -13.36 -13.50 13.37
C VAL A 435 -14.79 -13.20 12.93
N CYS A 436 -15.73 -13.05 13.87
CA CYS A 436 -17.07 -12.62 13.57
C CYS A 436 -17.38 -11.23 14.15
N TRP A 437 -18.41 -10.59 13.61
CA TRP A 437 -18.95 -9.32 14.11
C TRP A 437 -20.40 -9.16 13.70
N ARG A 438 -21.07 -8.22 14.33
CA ARG A 438 -22.40 -7.78 13.92
C ARG A 438 -22.39 -6.32 13.48
N SER A 439 -23.31 -5.98 12.62
CA SER A 439 -23.59 -4.60 12.23
C SER A 439 -25.08 -4.41 12.04
N ARG A 440 -25.58 -3.21 12.31
CA ARG A 440 -27.00 -2.88 12.05
C ARG A 440 -27.34 -3.11 10.58
N GLN A 441 -28.56 -3.60 10.31
CA GLN A 441 -28.98 -3.87 8.91
C GLN A 441 -28.97 -2.61 8.03
N ASP A 442 -29.24 -1.45 8.63
CA ASP A 442 -29.29 -0.13 7.98
C ASP A 442 -27.93 0.60 7.96
N ASN A 443 -26.85 -0.01 8.48
CA ASN A 443 -25.53 0.61 8.50
C ASN A 443 -24.96 0.78 7.08
N PRO A 444 -24.66 2.00 6.62
CA PRO A 444 -24.10 2.25 5.27
C PRO A 444 -22.77 1.55 5.04
N VAL A 445 -22.02 1.20 6.09
CA VAL A 445 -20.75 0.48 6.03
C VAL A 445 -20.96 -0.99 5.64
N ASN A 446 -22.16 -1.55 5.75
CA ASN A 446 -22.44 -2.96 5.44
C ASN A 446 -22.03 -3.34 4.01
N LYS A 447 -22.14 -2.43 3.04
CA LYS A 447 -21.66 -2.66 1.69
C LYS A 447 -20.17 -3.04 1.67
N TRP A 448 -19.38 -2.38 2.50
CA TRP A 448 -17.96 -2.64 2.67
C TRP A 448 -17.71 -3.99 3.38
N TYR A 449 -18.51 -4.34 4.40
CA TYR A 449 -18.45 -5.62 5.11
C TYR A 449 -18.86 -6.79 4.20
N PHE A 450 -19.91 -6.66 3.41
CA PHE A 450 -20.33 -7.71 2.45
C PHE A 450 -19.23 -8.06 1.44
N GLU A 451 -18.39 -7.12 1.06
CA GLU A 451 -17.30 -7.37 0.13
C GLU A 451 -16.14 -8.14 0.79
N ARG A 452 -15.94 -8.00 2.10
CA ARG A 452 -14.75 -8.49 2.82
C ARG A 452 -15.00 -9.71 3.70
N SER A 453 -16.21 -9.92 4.13
CA SER A 453 -16.60 -11.15 4.86
C SER A 453 -16.61 -12.37 3.95
N LEU A 454 -16.30 -13.53 4.49
CA LEU A 454 -16.48 -14.82 3.80
C LEU A 454 -17.91 -15.33 3.90
N GLY A 455 -18.63 -14.92 4.95
CA GLY A 455 -20.04 -15.22 5.10
C GLY A 455 -20.78 -14.13 5.84
N THR A 456 -22.11 -14.16 5.72
CA THR A 456 -23.03 -13.20 6.32
C THR A 456 -24.37 -13.87 6.61
N TRP A 457 -25.00 -13.45 7.71
CA TRP A 457 -26.29 -13.97 8.14
C TRP A 457 -27.13 -12.86 8.77
N LYS A 458 -28.40 -12.69 8.34
CA LYS A 458 -29.35 -11.78 8.99
C LYS A 458 -29.94 -12.48 10.20
N LEU A 459 -29.76 -11.90 11.37
CA LEU A 459 -30.30 -12.45 12.61
C LEU A 459 -31.80 -12.15 12.66
N LYS A 460 -32.60 -13.21 12.68
CA LYS A 460 -34.09 -13.10 12.76
C LYS A 460 -34.49 -12.35 14.06
N ASP A 461 -35.56 -11.59 13.98
CA ASP A 461 -36.15 -10.85 15.11
C ASP A 461 -35.20 -9.83 15.75
N THR A 462 -34.18 -9.39 15.02
CA THR A 462 -33.24 -8.36 15.44
C THR A 462 -32.94 -7.40 14.28
N ASN A 463 -32.33 -6.23 14.58
CA ASN A 463 -31.84 -5.31 13.56
C ASN A 463 -30.36 -5.57 13.18
N TRP A 464 -29.87 -6.80 13.41
CA TRP A 464 -28.47 -7.13 13.21
C TRP A 464 -28.24 -8.02 11.99
N THR A 465 -27.13 -7.77 11.30
CA THR A 465 -26.51 -8.66 10.34
C THR A 465 -25.18 -9.12 10.91
N MET A 466 -24.99 -10.41 11.00
CA MET A 466 -23.74 -11.05 11.38
C MET A 466 -22.85 -11.26 10.16
N PHE A 467 -21.56 -11.10 10.35
CA PHE A 467 -20.51 -11.31 9.35
C PHE A 467 -19.38 -12.14 9.95
N TRP A 468 -18.64 -12.84 9.12
CA TRP A 468 -17.45 -13.59 9.57
C TRP A 468 -16.40 -13.74 8.47
N THR A 469 -15.15 -13.99 8.88
CA THR A 469 -14.01 -14.28 7.99
C THR A 469 -13.47 -15.70 8.13
N THR A 470 -14.14 -16.56 8.89
CA THR A 470 -13.77 -17.99 9.03
C THR A 470 -13.91 -18.69 7.69
N PRO A 471 -12.82 -19.28 7.15
CA PRO A 471 -12.88 -19.98 5.88
C PRO A 471 -13.72 -21.27 5.98
N HIS A 472 -14.41 -21.60 4.90
CA HIS A 472 -15.12 -22.88 4.72
C HIS A 472 -16.07 -23.25 5.88
N LEU A 473 -16.73 -22.27 6.53
CA LEU A 473 -17.68 -22.50 7.61
C LEU A 473 -19.04 -22.94 7.04
N PRO A 474 -19.44 -24.23 7.16
CA PRO A 474 -20.73 -24.70 6.69
C PRO A 474 -21.87 -24.22 7.59
N LEU A 475 -23.07 -24.10 7.03
CA LEU A 475 -24.25 -23.64 7.78
C LEU A 475 -24.67 -24.59 8.92
N SER A 476 -24.24 -25.84 8.89
CA SER A 476 -24.49 -26.87 9.92
C SER A 476 -23.40 -26.88 11.02
N ASP A 477 -22.37 -26.06 10.93
CA ASP A 477 -21.27 -26.07 11.89
C ASP A 477 -21.73 -25.48 13.24
N PRO A 478 -21.48 -26.16 14.37
CA PRO A 478 -21.80 -25.62 15.70
C PRO A 478 -21.17 -24.25 15.97
N LYS A 479 -20.02 -23.95 15.40
CA LYS A 479 -19.34 -22.65 15.52
C LYS A 479 -20.19 -21.49 14.99
N LEU A 480 -21.02 -21.74 13.96
CA LEU A 480 -21.94 -20.73 13.44
C LEU A 480 -23.03 -20.38 14.45
N LEU A 481 -23.52 -21.38 15.21
CA LEU A 481 -24.49 -21.16 16.28
C LEU A 481 -23.87 -20.36 17.43
N ASP A 482 -22.61 -20.61 17.77
CA ASP A 482 -21.89 -19.82 18.77
C ASP A 482 -21.70 -18.37 18.30
N TYR A 483 -21.40 -18.14 17.01
CA TYR A 483 -21.31 -16.80 16.43
C TYR A 483 -22.67 -16.08 16.49
N GLU A 484 -23.76 -16.78 16.15
CA GLU A 484 -25.10 -16.24 16.24
C GLU A 484 -25.46 -15.87 17.68
N ASN A 485 -25.19 -16.79 18.63
CA ASN A 485 -25.45 -16.58 20.04
C ASN A 485 -24.72 -15.33 20.57
N VAL A 486 -23.41 -15.22 20.34
CA VAL A 486 -22.63 -14.06 20.73
C VAL A 486 -23.17 -12.78 20.09
N CYS A 487 -23.41 -12.78 18.78
CA CYS A 487 -23.93 -11.61 18.08
C CYS A 487 -25.31 -11.15 18.56
N ARG A 488 -26.14 -12.05 19.12
CA ARG A 488 -27.46 -11.69 19.67
C ARG A 488 -27.37 -11.02 21.03
N TYR A 489 -26.52 -11.55 21.92
CA TYR A 489 -26.58 -11.24 23.35
C TYR A 489 -25.56 -10.21 23.82
N ILE A 490 -24.58 -9.80 22.99
CA ILE A 490 -23.69 -8.70 23.37
C ILE A 490 -24.47 -7.42 23.55
N GLU A 491 -24.34 -6.82 24.73
CA GLU A 491 -24.99 -5.56 25.07
C GLU A 491 -24.26 -4.38 24.45
N PRO A 492 -24.97 -3.40 23.85
CA PRO A 492 -24.38 -2.16 23.40
C PRO A 492 -24.02 -1.24 24.58
N SER A 493 -22.89 -0.55 24.51
CA SER A 493 -22.39 0.34 25.57
C SER A 493 -22.41 1.81 25.11
N TRP A 494 -23.63 2.34 24.90
CA TRP A 494 -23.81 3.74 24.49
C TRP A 494 -24.51 4.53 25.59
N ALA A 495 -23.98 5.73 25.91
CA ALA A 495 -24.56 6.64 26.91
C ALA A 495 -25.71 7.48 26.35
N ASP A 496 -25.87 7.55 25.02
CA ASP A 496 -26.91 8.33 24.39
C ASP A 496 -28.28 7.64 24.50
N THR A 497 -29.36 8.46 24.47
CA THR A 497 -30.75 8.01 24.57
C THR A 497 -31.32 7.43 23.28
N LYS A 498 -30.50 7.24 22.23
CA LYS A 498 -30.95 6.58 21.01
C LYS A 498 -31.31 5.14 21.35
N PRO A 499 -32.43 4.61 20.80
CA PRO A 499 -32.84 3.26 21.16
C PRO A 499 -31.67 2.32 20.97
N PRO A 500 -31.45 1.40 21.94
CA PRO A 500 -30.51 0.30 21.70
C PRO A 500 -30.98 -0.41 20.45
N ASP A 501 -30.05 -0.74 19.66
CA ASP A 501 -30.26 -1.31 18.32
C ASP A 501 -31.08 -2.59 18.35
#